data_fd260bb01c8a381996dc42ba72948836
#
_entry.id   fd260bb01c8a381996dc42ba72948836
#
_cell.length_a   1.000
_cell.length_b   1.000
_cell.length_c   1.000
_cell.angle_alpha   90.00
_cell.angle_beta   90.00
_cell.angle_gamma   90.00
#
_symmetry.space_group_name_H-M   'P 1'
#
loop_
_entity.id
_entity.type
_entity.pdbx_description
1 polymer ?
#
loop_
_entity_poly.entity_id
_entity_poly.type
_entity_poly.pdbx_seq_one_letter_code
_entity_poly.pdbx_strand_id
1 'polypeptide(L)'
;MKQTFFLLLLLIAGMTSVKADNITVAGTSRSYNVIVPKNLGENRPLLIFCHGYSQDANWMQNNEFKNESVSMEAVCDTAKFVCVFPNGISNSWDTSGDRDINFIKAIIDKMATQHKIDRNRVYLGGFSMGGMLTYHAMNKIPDLIAAFCPCSGYPMGGATANANVRAIPILHIHGTGDGTCAFSGAQPALNVWINHNGCPTKANTVNNYNGFSGAKMHTWGPGNDGVEVKLLELKDKGHWICKEPQVYTGKEIWNFCKKYSLNKTSPNVKITSPNIGTKFICFAPKGEAVFPDITITATADDPNGTIEKVEFYDGTTLLATCTSKPYKATLTGAKAAKHTLKAVATDNDGETSTASVEVTLQAPTTLTVSSDFKEANSLPAGWTTYDSSERRVGYSSGYSSGCRVLQFTGSTKGFNYGLYLRNINGKAHQGWAKYGLSDGGTTLSLAPGHYTMKYKICNWNMENFGTVELCVEKRTGNTSSANQEYTPNINIGNRPENNFSSPQQQSFEFDITEQGDYVIAIYSAASEWSDCIIGQLSLTANSYVATGIKDINYPQPQTDVLYDLSGYGIKNDYQLSKGIYIKNGKKYLIK
;
A
#
# COMPACT_ATOMS: atom_id res chain seq x y z
N MET A 1 -36.60 -42.19 -19.83
CA MET A 1 -35.67 -42.35 -18.71
C MET A 1 -34.36 -41.66 -19.08
N LYS A 2 -34.13 -40.44 -18.62
CA LYS A 2 -32.86 -39.72 -18.77
C LYS A 2 -32.17 -39.74 -17.41
N GLN A 3 -31.10 -40.48 -17.29
CA GLN A 3 -30.24 -40.52 -16.10
C GLN A 3 -29.35 -39.26 -16.12
N THR A 4 -29.55 -38.42 -15.14
CA THR A 4 -28.73 -37.25 -14.86
C THR A 4 -27.57 -37.73 -13.98
N PHE A 5 -26.34 -37.76 -14.52
CA PHE A 5 -25.13 -37.97 -13.74
C PHE A 5 -24.80 -36.72 -12.94
N PHE A 6 -24.94 -36.76 -11.63
CA PHE A 6 -24.41 -35.76 -10.70
C PHE A 6 -22.91 -36.04 -10.54
N LEU A 7 -22.09 -35.17 -11.13
CA LEU A 7 -20.65 -35.16 -10.90
C LEU A 7 -20.39 -34.48 -9.55
N LEU A 8 -20.15 -35.31 -8.52
CA LEU A 8 -19.73 -34.85 -7.20
C LEU A 8 -18.26 -34.39 -7.29
N LEU A 9 -18.03 -33.08 -7.47
CA LEU A 9 -16.71 -32.49 -7.34
C LEU A 9 -16.31 -32.55 -5.86
N LEU A 10 -15.51 -33.54 -5.45
CA LEU A 10 -14.81 -33.51 -4.16
C LEU A 10 -13.80 -32.37 -4.19
N LEU A 11 -14.14 -31.24 -3.58
CA LEU A 11 -13.15 -30.27 -3.13
C LEU A 11 -12.31 -30.95 -2.06
N ILE A 12 -11.13 -31.45 -2.43
CA ILE A 12 -10.07 -31.80 -1.47
C ILE A 12 -9.55 -30.48 -0.91
N ALA A 13 -10.23 -29.98 0.12
CA ALA A 13 -9.70 -28.91 0.95
C ALA A 13 -8.44 -29.46 1.60
N GLY A 14 -7.27 -29.03 1.14
CA GLY A 14 -5.98 -29.45 1.67
C GLY A 14 -5.98 -29.31 3.19
N MET A 15 -5.75 -30.37 3.94
CA MET A 15 -5.64 -30.37 5.40
C MET A 15 -4.23 -29.95 5.83
N THR A 16 -4.09 -29.24 6.96
CA THR A 16 -2.80 -29.05 7.62
C THR A 16 -2.20 -30.43 7.84
N SER A 17 -1.00 -30.69 7.31
CA SER A 17 -0.39 -32.00 7.44
C SER A 17 0.45 -32.08 8.71
N VAL A 18 0.21 -33.13 9.50
CA VAL A 18 1.09 -33.54 10.58
C VAL A 18 1.83 -34.80 10.11
N LYS A 19 3.16 -34.74 10.11
CA LYS A 19 3.98 -35.85 9.59
C LYS A 19 5.12 -36.12 10.55
N ALA A 20 5.30 -37.42 10.86
CA ALA A 20 6.54 -37.88 11.49
C ALA A 20 7.61 -38.04 10.40
N ASP A 21 8.82 -37.57 10.66
CA ASP A 21 9.94 -37.63 9.73
C ASP A 21 11.26 -37.91 10.47
N ASN A 22 12.31 -38.27 9.74
CA ASN A 22 13.61 -38.59 10.31
C ASN A 22 14.74 -37.84 9.60
N ILE A 23 15.84 -37.63 10.31
CA ILE A 23 17.07 -37.05 9.81
C ILE A 23 18.28 -37.74 10.43
N THR A 24 19.31 -38.03 9.66
CA THR A 24 20.57 -38.58 10.19
C THR A 24 21.48 -37.44 10.65
N VAL A 25 21.91 -37.50 11.91
CA VAL A 25 22.84 -36.53 12.50
C VAL A 25 23.98 -37.30 13.13
N ALA A 26 25.20 -37.04 12.69
CA ALA A 26 26.42 -37.72 13.14
C ALA A 26 26.26 -39.29 13.16
N GLY A 27 25.66 -39.83 12.12
CA GLY A 27 25.43 -41.27 11.95
C GLY A 27 24.22 -41.85 12.73
N THR A 28 23.52 -41.04 13.52
CA THR A 28 22.35 -41.44 14.31
C THR A 28 21.07 -40.95 13.64
N SER A 29 20.10 -41.84 13.44
CA SER A 29 18.75 -41.45 12.96
C SER A 29 17.99 -40.77 14.09
N ARG A 30 17.50 -39.56 13.85
CA ARG A 30 16.71 -38.73 14.80
C ARG A 30 15.34 -38.44 14.19
N SER A 31 14.30 -38.63 14.98
CA SER A 31 12.92 -38.42 14.54
C SER A 31 12.34 -37.11 15.07
N TYR A 32 11.33 -36.59 14.40
CA TYR A 32 10.56 -35.44 14.81
C TYR A 32 9.16 -35.46 14.21
N ASN A 33 8.21 -34.74 14.81
CA ASN A 33 6.94 -34.43 14.20
C ASN A 33 6.99 -33.02 13.60
N VAL A 34 6.35 -32.83 12.45
CA VAL A 34 6.27 -31.53 11.79
C VAL A 34 4.81 -31.18 11.45
N ILE A 35 4.42 -29.97 11.79
CA ILE A 35 3.16 -29.35 11.40
C ILE A 35 3.44 -28.40 10.25
N VAL A 36 2.85 -28.68 9.08
CA VAL A 36 2.95 -27.81 7.90
C VAL A 36 1.57 -27.26 7.59
N PRO A 37 1.36 -25.95 7.70
CA PRO A 37 0.09 -25.30 7.40
C PRO A 37 -0.37 -25.51 5.97
N LYS A 38 -1.68 -25.45 5.76
CA LYS A 38 -2.26 -25.36 4.41
C LYS A 38 -1.77 -24.08 3.73
N ASN A 39 -1.42 -24.19 2.45
CA ASN A 39 -0.99 -23.03 1.65
C ASN A 39 0.08 -22.19 2.37
N LEU A 40 1.11 -22.86 2.86
CA LEU A 40 2.17 -22.22 3.66
C LEU A 40 2.84 -21.04 2.93
N GLY A 41 3.09 -21.16 1.62
CA GLY A 41 3.92 -20.20 0.87
C GLY A 41 5.42 -20.36 1.18
N GLU A 42 6.24 -19.54 0.53
CA GLU A 42 7.69 -19.48 0.76
C GLU A 42 8.05 -18.43 1.82
N ASN A 43 9.27 -18.48 2.33
CA ASN A 43 9.81 -17.54 3.32
C ASN A 43 8.93 -17.42 4.58
N ARG A 44 8.51 -18.56 5.14
CA ARG A 44 7.71 -18.60 6.36
C ARG A 44 8.54 -18.98 7.57
N PRO A 45 8.15 -18.50 8.78
CA PRO A 45 8.89 -18.80 10.00
C PRO A 45 8.91 -20.29 10.36
N LEU A 46 9.90 -20.67 11.16
CA LEU A 46 10.04 -21.98 11.78
C LEU A 46 10.05 -21.84 13.29
N LEU A 47 9.19 -22.58 13.98
CA LEU A 47 9.27 -22.80 15.44
C LEU A 47 9.72 -24.25 15.70
N ILE A 48 10.77 -24.41 16.49
CA ILE A 48 11.20 -25.73 17.03
C ILE A 48 10.87 -25.73 18.51
N PHE A 49 10.13 -26.75 19.00
CA PHE A 49 9.75 -26.83 20.40
C PHE A 49 10.09 -28.20 21.01
N CYS A 50 11.02 -28.20 21.97
CA CYS A 50 11.59 -29.39 22.59
C CYS A 50 10.75 -29.88 23.78
N HIS A 51 10.53 -31.18 23.87
CA HIS A 51 9.75 -31.82 24.96
C HIS A 51 10.48 -31.84 26.32
N GLY A 52 9.77 -32.18 27.38
CA GLY A 52 10.33 -32.44 28.71
C GLY A 52 11.01 -33.81 28.83
N TYR A 53 11.74 -34.03 29.96
CA TYR A 53 12.34 -35.34 30.26
C TYR A 53 11.27 -36.44 30.27
N SER A 54 11.60 -37.61 29.75
CA SER A 54 10.74 -38.79 29.58
C SER A 54 9.52 -38.63 28.68
N GLN A 55 9.36 -37.47 28.06
CA GLN A 55 8.34 -37.21 27.02
C GLN A 55 8.93 -37.42 25.60
N ASP A 56 8.09 -37.30 24.60
CA ASP A 56 8.45 -37.34 23.20
C ASP A 56 7.71 -36.28 22.39
N ALA A 57 8.01 -36.20 21.07
CA ALA A 57 7.38 -35.26 20.15
C ALA A 57 5.85 -35.41 20.08
N ASN A 58 5.38 -36.65 20.11
CA ASN A 58 3.95 -36.95 20.02
C ASN A 58 3.20 -36.52 21.29
N TRP A 59 3.81 -36.78 22.44
CA TRP A 59 3.26 -36.32 23.74
C TRP A 59 3.16 -34.79 23.77
N MET A 60 4.23 -34.09 23.39
CA MET A 60 4.27 -32.64 23.40
C MET A 60 3.19 -32.07 22.49
N GLN A 61 3.09 -32.55 21.26
CA GLN A 61 2.13 -32.06 20.27
C GLN A 61 0.67 -32.34 20.67
N ASN A 62 0.36 -33.59 21.09
CA ASN A 62 -1.03 -34.05 21.23
C ASN A 62 -1.57 -33.95 22.64
N ASN A 63 -0.70 -33.88 23.68
CA ASN A 63 -1.14 -33.79 25.06
C ASN A 63 -0.79 -32.46 25.72
N GLU A 64 0.39 -31.86 25.44
CA GLU A 64 0.77 -30.58 26.03
C GLU A 64 0.21 -29.40 25.24
N PHE A 65 0.32 -29.39 23.92
CA PHE A 65 -0.14 -28.28 23.06
C PHE A 65 -1.55 -28.45 22.50
N LYS A 66 -2.34 -29.39 23.01
CA LYS A 66 -3.67 -29.64 22.49
C LYS A 66 -4.68 -29.98 23.57
N ASN A 67 -5.88 -29.44 23.41
CA ASN A 67 -7.11 -29.89 24.07
C ASN A 67 -8.30 -29.62 23.11
N GLU A 68 -9.53 -29.71 23.60
CA GLU A 68 -10.73 -29.47 22.79
C GLU A 68 -10.84 -28.04 22.23
N SER A 69 -10.23 -27.06 22.90
CA SER A 69 -10.38 -25.63 22.58
C SER A 69 -9.19 -25.01 21.85
N VAL A 70 -7.99 -25.56 22.04
CA VAL A 70 -6.73 -25.00 21.49
C VAL A 70 -5.82 -26.06 20.94
N SER A 71 -5.10 -25.74 19.87
CA SER A 71 -4.04 -26.60 19.33
C SER A 71 -2.94 -25.80 18.64
N MET A 72 -1.73 -26.33 18.61
CA MET A 72 -0.62 -25.70 17.87
C MET A 72 -0.89 -25.73 16.36
N GLU A 73 -1.58 -26.76 15.85
CA GLU A 73 -1.99 -26.86 14.46
C GLU A 73 -2.83 -25.66 14.03
N ALA A 74 -3.78 -25.25 14.88
CA ALA A 74 -4.63 -24.08 14.60
C ALA A 74 -3.83 -22.77 14.59
N VAL A 75 -2.86 -22.63 15.51
CA VAL A 75 -1.96 -21.46 15.54
C VAL A 75 -1.09 -21.43 14.29
N CYS A 76 -0.48 -22.54 13.91
CA CYS A 76 0.34 -22.67 12.69
C CYS A 76 -0.46 -22.36 11.44
N ASP A 77 -1.68 -22.92 11.32
CA ASP A 77 -2.51 -22.72 10.12
C ASP A 77 -3.00 -21.28 9.98
N THR A 78 -3.31 -20.62 11.09
CA THR A 78 -3.70 -19.19 11.07
C THR A 78 -2.53 -18.27 10.77
N ALA A 79 -1.38 -18.50 11.41
CA ALA A 79 -0.21 -17.62 11.34
C ALA A 79 0.78 -17.97 10.21
N LYS A 80 0.60 -19.13 9.57
CA LYS A 80 1.41 -19.64 8.43
C LYS A 80 2.90 -19.78 8.77
N PHE A 81 3.22 -20.55 9.80
CA PHE A 81 4.58 -20.96 10.13
C PHE A 81 4.68 -22.48 10.29
N VAL A 82 5.87 -23.05 10.05
CA VAL A 82 6.17 -24.45 10.29
C VAL A 82 6.49 -24.66 11.77
N CYS A 83 5.92 -25.69 12.41
CA CYS A 83 6.29 -26.08 13.77
C CYS A 83 6.87 -27.50 13.80
N VAL A 84 8.02 -27.67 14.45
CA VAL A 84 8.70 -28.97 14.60
C VAL A 84 8.81 -29.34 16.07
N PHE A 85 8.39 -30.55 16.41
CA PHE A 85 8.59 -31.17 17.72
C PHE A 85 9.63 -32.29 17.54
N PRO A 86 10.90 -32.06 17.94
CA PRO A 86 11.94 -33.07 17.83
C PRO A 86 11.88 -34.10 18.96
N ASN A 87 12.43 -35.30 18.72
CA ASN A 87 12.60 -36.34 19.73
C ASN A 87 14.04 -36.37 20.28
N GLY A 88 14.15 -36.24 21.60
CA GLY A 88 15.40 -36.50 22.33
C GLY A 88 15.80 -37.95 22.32
N ILE A 89 17.11 -38.24 22.34
CA ILE A 89 17.61 -39.62 22.48
C ILE A 89 17.21 -40.13 23.89
N SER A 90 16.57 -41.31 23.93
CA SER A 90 16.03 -41.91 25.15
C SER A 90 15.13 -40.93 25.93
N ASN A 91 14.32 -40.13 25.17
CA ASN A 91 13.41 -39.13 25.71
C ASN A 91 14.08 -38.07 26.63
N SER A 92 15.32 -37.70 26.28
CA SER A 92 16.18 -36.81 27.05
C SER A 92 17.02 -35.92 26.13
N TRP A 93 17.48 -34.79 26.64
CA TRP A 93 18.28 -33.81 25.94
C TRP A 93 19.69 -33.68 26.50
N ASP A 94 20.65 -33.41 25.62
CA ASP A 94 21.98 -32.96 26.01
C ASP A 94 21.94 -31.44 26.24
N THR A 95 21.90 -31.05 27.50
CA THR A 95 21.79 -29.64 27.94
C THR A 95 23.14 -28.97 28.16
N SER A 96 24.25 -29.62 27.82
CA SER A 96 25.62 -29.10 28.07
C SER A 96 26.56 -29.30 26.88
N GLY A 97 26.31 -30.30 26.02
CA GLY A 97 27.13 -30.62 24.83
C GLY A 97 26.49 -30.16 23.53
N ASP A 98 27.03 -30.68 22.42
CA ASP A 98 26.63 -30.25 21.08
C ASP A 98 25.71 -31.26 20.35
N ARG A 99 25.40 -32.40 21.00
CA ARG A 99 24.62 -33.46 20.37
C ARG A 99 23.26 -32.97 19.85
N ASP A 100 22.48 -32.34 20.70
CA ASP A 100 21.15 -31.87 20.35
C ASP A 100 21.16 -30.48 19.72
N ILE A 101 22.19 -29.69 19.94
CA ILE A 101 22.47 -28.46 19.17
C ILE A 101 22.64 -28.82 17.68
N ASN A 102 23.42 -29.85 17.34
CA ASN A 102 23.62 -30.29 15.98
C ASN A 102 22.32 -30.86 15.36
N PHE A 103 21.46 -31.48 16.17
CA PHE A 103 20.15 -31.91 15.70
C PHE A 103 19.23 -30.73 15.36
N ILE A 104 19.19 -29.69 16.19
CA ILE A 104 18.46 -28.45 15.92
C ILE A 104 18.95 -27.81 14.60
N LYS A 105 20.27 -27.69 14.41
CA LYS A 105 20.85 -27.18 13.15
C LYS A 105 20.39 -27.99 11.94
N ALA A 106 20.44 -29.32 12.03
CA ALA A 106 20.02 -30.21 10.95
C ALA A 106 18.52 -30.08 10.62
N ILE A 107 17.66 -29.86 11.63
CA ILE A 107 16.24 -29.58 11.44
C ILE A 107 16.06 -28.25 10.66
N ILE A 108 16.77 -27.19 11.05
CA ILE A 108 16.71 -25.89 10.36
C ILE A 108 17.06 -26.06 8.87
N ASP A 109 18.16 -26.76 8.57
CA ASP A 109 18.61 -27.00 7.21
C ASP A 109 17.60 -27.82 6.40
N LYS A 110 17.03 -28.85 7.00
CA LYS A 110 16.02 -29.68 6.35
C LYS A 110 14.73 -28.91 6.08
N MET A 111 14.25 -28.11 7.04
CA MET A 111 13.05 -27.28 6.85
C MET A 111 13.29 -26.20 5.80
N ALA A 112 14.46 -25.59 5.76
CA ALA A 112 14.83 -24.63 4.73
C ALA A 112 14.82 -25.24 3.32
N THR A 113 15.28 -26.47 3.18
CA THR A 113 15.28 -27.19 1.90
C THR A 113 13.88 -27.66 1.49
N GLN A 114 13.13 -28.26 2.42
CA GLN A 114 11.85 -28.90 2.12
C GLN A 114 10.67 -27.92 2.06
N HIS A 115 10.67 -26.92 2.92
CA HIS A 115 9.53 -25.99 3.10
C HIS A 115 9.90 -24.55 2.82
N LYS A 116 11.15 -24.27 2.38
CA LYS A 116 11.65 -22.92 2.05
C LYS A 116 11.36 -21.90 3.15
N ILE A 117 11.61 -22.33 4.40
CA ILE A 117 11.41 -21.44 5.56
C ILE A 117 12.40 -20.26 5.50
N ASP A 118 12.04 -19.16 6.18
CA ASP A 118 12.93 -18.04 6.37
C ASP A 118 13.94 -18.34 7.50
N ARG A 119 15.22 -18.44 7.14
CA ARG A 119 16.30 -18.71 8.10
C ARG A 119 16.50 -17.58 9.11
N ASN A 120 16.03 -16.38 8.82
CA ASN A 120 16.11 -15.25 9.75
C ASN A 120 14.98 -15.28 10.79
N ARG A 121 13.92 -16.06 10.57
CA ARG A 121 12.77 -16.20 11.46
C ARG A 121 12.62 -17.63 11.97
N VAL A 122 13.70 -18.14 12.57
CA VAL A 122 13.72 -19.42 13.29
C VAL A 122 13.63 -19.15 14.78
N TYR A 123 12.75 -19.85 15.44
CA TYR A 123 12.49 -19.71 16.87
C TYR A 123 12.67 -21.04 17.58
N LEU A 124 13.17 -21.00 18.82
CA LEU A 124 13.39 -22.19 19.64
C LEU A 124 12.72 -22.03 21.00
N GLY A 125 11.93 -23.02 21.36
CA GLY A 125 11.37 -23.15 22.68
C GLY A 125 11.47 -24.58 23.21
N GLY A 126 11.11 -24.76 24.45
CA GLY A 126 11.05 -26.08 25.03
C GLY A 126 10.47 -26.08 26.45
N PHE A 127 9.91 -27.22 26.82
CA PHE A 127 9.30 -27.45 28.11
C PHE A 127 10.25 -28.20 29.04
N SER A 128 10.34 -27.82 30.31
CA SER A 128 11.11 -28.55 31.35
C SER A 128 12.57 -28.72 30.89
N MET A 129 13.07 -29.96 30.71
CA MET A 129 14.40 -30.23 30.19
C MET A 129 14.61 -29.62 28.77
N GLY A 130 13.56 -29.53 27.95
CA GLY A 130 13.60 -28.77 26.67
C GLY A 130 13.81 -27.28 26.88
N GLY A 131 13.30 -26.70 27.99
CA GLY A 131 13.60 -25.34 28.39
C GLY A 131 15.07 -25.16 28.81
N MET A 132 15.66 -26.13 29.48
CA MET A 132 17.09 -26.15 29.81
C MET A 132 17.94 -26.19 28.54
N LEU A 133 17.58 -27.01 27.53
CA LEU A 133 18.22 -27.03 26.20
C LEU A 133 18.05 -25.68 25.50
N THR A 134 16.89 -25.03 25.64
CA THR A 134 16.66 -23.70 25.06
C THR A 134 17.65 -22.67 25.61
N TYR A 135 17.90 -22.64 26.92
CA TYR A 135 18.93 -21.78 27.53
C TYR A 135 20.35 -22.14 27.08
N HIS A 136 20.64 -23.43 26.92
CA HIS A 136 21.94 -23.88 26.42
C HIS A 136 22.15 -23.39 24.96
N ALA A 137 21.13 -23.48 24.12
CA ALA A 137 21.16 -23.03 22.74
C ALA A 137 21.38 -21.51 22.59
N MET A 138 20.95 -20.69 23.55
CA MET A 138 21.20 -19.24 23.55
C MET A 138 22.69 -18.91 23.48
N ASN A 139 23.54 -19.74 24.09
CA ASN A 139 25.00 -19.58 24.06
C ASN A 139 25.69 -20.27 22.87
N LYS A 140 25.03 -21.25 22.22
CA LYS A 140 25.63 -22.12 21.22
C LYS A 140 25.27 -21.74 19.78
N ILE A 141 24.04 -21.28 19.55
CA ILE A 141 23.50 -20.97 18.23
C ILE A 141 22.67 -19.68 18.21
N PRO A 142 23.15 -18.59 18.85
CA PRO A 142 22.38 -17.35 18.92
C PRO A 142 22.09 -16.77 17.52
N ASP A 143 23.01 -16.96 16.56
CA ASP A 143 22.92 -16.40 15.21
C ASP A 143 22.05 -17.23 14.25
N LEU A 144 21.46 -18.34 14.73
CA LEU A 144 20.51 -19.14 13.96
C LEU A 144 19.08 -19.02 14.48
N ILE A 145 18.87 -18.45 15.66
CA ILE A 145 17.58 -18.42 16.35
C ILE A 145 17.21 -16.97 16.67
N ALA A 146 16.13 -16.47 16.11
CA ALA A 146 15.72 -15.08 16.26
C ALA A 146 15.12 -14.77 17.66
N ALA A 147 14.40 -15.73 18.29
CA ALA A 147 13.88 -15.59 19.65
C ALA A 147 13.79 -16.94 20.34
N PHE A 148 13.84 -16.92 21.68
CA PHE A 148 13.86 -18.11 22.51
C PHE A 148 12.71 -18.13 23.53
N CYS A 149 12.06 -19.29 23.69
CA CYS A 149 10.85 -19.45 24.50
C CYS A 149 10.94 -20.65 25.46
N PRO A 150 11.75 -20.58 26.53
CA PRO A 150 11.77 -21.64 27.56
C PRO A 150 10.47 -21.62 28.37
N CYS A 151 9.93 -22.82 28.65
CA CYS A 151 8.72 -23.02 29.47
C CYS A 151 9.03 -23.96 30.63
N SER A 152 8.71 -23.55 31.84
CA SER A 152 8.86 -24.36 33.08
C SER A 152 10.21 -25.09 33.17
N GLY A 153 11.29 -24.44 32.72
CA GLY A 153 12.64 -25.03 32.69
C GLY A 153 13.72 -23.98 32.53
N TYR A 154 14.77 -24.09 33.35
CA TYR A 154 15.96 -23.24 33.37
C TYR A 154 17.18 -24.06 33.79
N PRO A 155 18.45 -23.64 33.53
CA PRO A 155 19.64 -24.40 33.94
C PRO A 155 19.72 -24.54 35.46
N MET A 156 19.70 -25.79 35.95
CA MET A 156 19.69 -26.10 37.39
C MET A 156 20.97 -25.63 38.11
N GLY A 157 22.10 -25.54 37.40
CA GLY A 157 23.38 -24.98 37.89
C GLY A 157 23.50 -23.47 37.79
N GLY A 158 22.42 -22.75 37.40
CA GLY A 158 22.42 -21.33 37.11
C GLY A 158 22.60 -21.03 35.61
N ALA A 159 21.96 -19.99 35.14
CA ALA A 159 22.12 -19.49 33.76
C ALA A 159 23.44 -18.73 33.62
N THR A 160 24.02 -18.77 32.41
CA THR A 160 25.17 -17.97 32.03
C THR A 160 24.89 -17.35 30.64
N ALA A 161 25.45 -16.18 30.38
CA ALA A 161 25.45 -15.56 29.09
C ALA A 161 26.89 -15.31 28.65
N ASN A 162 27.30 -15.84 27.52
CA ASN A 162 28.63 -15.59 26.98
C ASN A 162 28.73 -14.14 26.49
N ALA A 163 29.83 -13.46 26.82
CA ALA A 163 29.98 -12.03 26.55
C ALA A 163 29.84 -11.64 25.05
N ASN A 164 30.19 -12.56 24.14
CA ASN A 164 30.17 -12.31 22.69
C ASN A 164 28.84 -12.70 22.02
N VAL A 165 27.83 -13.13 22.78
CA VAL A 165 26.51 -13.42 22.23
C VAL A 165 25.76 -12.11 22.01
N ARG A 166 25.06 -11.99 20.89
CA ARG A 166 24.17 -10.83 20.63
C ARG A 166 23.12 -10.67 21.71
N ALA A 167 22.41 -9.56 21.75
CA ALA A 167 21.22 -9.43 22.56
C ALA A 167 20.15 -10.43 22.10
N ILE A 168 19.49 -11.13 23.05
CA ILE A 168 18.59 -12.25 22.79
C ILE A 168 17.18 -11.94 23.28
N PRO A 169 16.14 -11.95 22.40
CA PRO A 169 14.76 -11.91 22.83
C PRO A 169 14.35 -13.19 23.55
N ILE A 170 13.74 -13.05 24.74
CA ILE A 170 13.35 -14.20 25.59
C ILE A 170 11.92 -14.03 26.10
N LEU A 171 11.07 -15.05 25.89
CA LEU A 171 9.81 -15.22 26.62
C LEU A 171 9.89 -16.49 27.48
N HIS A 172 10.01 -16.32 28.79
CA HIS A 172 9.91 -17.42 29.76
C HIS A 172 8.47 -17.54 30.26
N ILE A 173 7.90 -18.75 30.22
CA ILE A 173 6.55 -19.03 30.71
C ILE A 173 6.65 -19.99 31.88
N HIS A 174 6.07 -19.66 33.04
CA HIS A 174 6.24 -20.49 34.23
C HIS A 174 5.05 -20.40 35.19
N GLY A 175 4.66 -21.52 35.72
CA GLY A 175 3.64 -21.62 36.75
C GLY A 175 4.21 -21.43 38.18
N THR A 176 3.55 -20.64 39.04
CA THR A 176 4.04 -20.38 40.41
C THR A 176 3.89 -21.60 41.31
N GLY A 177 3.03 -22.57 40.97
CA GLY A 177 2.85 -23.83 41.66
C GLY A 177 3.69 -24.98 41.15
N ASP A 178 4.72 -24.69 40.29
CA ASP A 178 5.60 -25.70 39.72
C ASP A 178 6.46 -26.37 40.84
N GLY A 179 6.15 -27.62 41.15
CA GLY A 179 6.87 -28.41 42.16
C GLY A 179 8.06 -29.20 41.59
N THR A 180 8.26 -29.22 40.26
CA THR A 180 9.36 -29.94 39.58
C THR A 180 10.54 -29.00 39.30
N CYS A 181 10.25 -27.87 38.60
CA CYS A 181 11.20 -26.78 38.42
C CYS A 181 10.67 -25.59 39.20
N ALA A 182 11.17 -25.36 40.40
CA ALA A 182 10.63 -24.32 41.28
C ALA A 182 10.62 -22.94 40.62
N PHE A 183 9.46 -22.25 40.64
CA PHE A 183 9.30 -20.92 40.03
C PHE A 183 10.36 -19.91 40.48
N SER A 184 10.83 -20.03 41.75
CA SER A 184 11.84 -19.14 42.32
C SER A 184 13.18 -19.12 41.56
N GLY A 185 13.48 -20.14 40.76
CA GLY A 185 14.69 -20.17 39.92
C GLY A 185 14.56 -19.48 38.58
N ALA A 186 13.33 -19.16 38.14
CA ALA A 186 13.11 -18.50 36.83
C ALA A 186 13.68 -17.07 36.81
N GLN A 187 13.39 -16.26 37.82
CA GLN A 187 13.87 -14.87 37.87
C GLN A 187 15.41 -14.75 37.92
N PRO A 188 16.15 -15.53 38.74
CA PRO A 188 17.62 -15.54 38.69
C PRO A 188 18.18 -15.89 37.29
N ALA A 189 17.61 -16.88 36.63
CA ALA A 189 18.02 -17.23 35.27
C ALA A 189 17.77 -16.10 34.26
N LEU A 190 16.62 -15.43 34.36
CA LEU A 190 16.30 -14.28 33.52
C LEU A 190 17.17 -13.06 33.83
N ASN A 191 17.55 -12.80 35.06
CA ASN A 191 18.39 -11.66 35.45
C ASN A 191 19.73 -11.66 34.71
N VAL A 192 20.29 -12.83 34.43
CA VAL A 192 21.54 -12.95 33.65
C VAL A 192 21.33 -12.36 32.26
N TRP A 193 20.22 -12.69 31.61
CA TRP A 193 19.92 -12.22 30.25
C TRP A 193 19.37 -10.78 30.22
N ILE A 194 18.64 -10.35 31.24
CA ILE A 194 18.23 -8.94 31.43
C ILE A 194 19.48 -8.05 31.43
N ASN A 195 20.49 -8.43 32.24
CA ASN A 195 21.75 -7.69 32.32
C ASN A 195 22.55 -7.78 31.03
N HIS A 196 22.69 -8.97 30.44
CA HIS A 196 23.40 -9.19 29.18
C HIS A 196 22.81 -8.36 28.04
N ASN A 197 21.50 -8.31 27.94
CA ASN A 197 20.76 -7.57 26.92
C ASN A 197 20.72 -6.04 27.15
N GLY A 198 21.27 -5.54 28.26
CA GLY A 198 21.16 -4.12 28.61
C GLY A 198 19.72 -3.66 28.89
N CYS A 199 18.85 -4.56 29.28
CA CYS A 199 17.45 -4.21 29.60
C CYS A 199 17.35 -3.44 30.93
N PRO A 200 16.33 -2.57 31.09
CA PRO A 200 16.04 -1.95 32.38
C PRO A 200 15.87 -3.00 33.49
N THR A 201 16.38 -2.75 34.69
CA THR A 201 16.29 -3.69 35.82
C THR A 201 14.86 -3.83 36.37
N LYS A 202 14.03 -2.80 36.19
CA LYS A 202 12.61 -2.79 36.60
C LYS A 202 11.72 -3.24 35.48
N ALA A 203 10.91 -4.28 35.70
CA ALA A 203 9.92 -4.71 34.73
C ALA A 203 8.71 -3.75 34.63
N ASN A 204 8.16 -3.60 33.44
CA ASN A 204 6.77 -3.21 33.28
C ASN A 204 5.89 -4.45 33.45
N THR A 205 4.94 -4.40 34.40
CA THR A 205 4.12 -5.55 34.75
C THR A 205 2.65 -5.29 34.43
N VAL A 206 2.05 -6.17 33.64
CA VAL A 206 0.62 -6.20 33.36
C VAL A 206 -0.02 -7.32 34.18
N ASN A 207 -0.87 -6.97 35.15
CA ASN A 207 -1.68 -7.93 35.92
C ASN A 207 -2.94 -8.30 35.12
N ASN A 208 -3.50 -9.47 35.41
CA ASN A 208 -4.68 -10.01 34.70
C ASN A 208 -4.46 -10.01 33.18
N TYR A 209 -3.27 -10.41 32.78
CA TYR A 209 -2.83 -10.40 31.40
C TYR A 209 -3.82 -11.16 30.50
N ASN A 210 -4.19 -10.53 29.37
CA ASN A 210 -5.21 -11.02 28.42
C ASN A 210 -6.56 -11.38 29.09
N GLY A 211 -6.92 -10.71 30.19
CA GLY A 211 -8.16 -10.97 30.92
C GLY A 211 -8.15 -12.23 31.79
N PHE A 212 -7.00 -12.92 31.91
CA PHE A 212 -6.85 -14.07 32.79
C PHE A 212 -6.31 -13.64 34.14
N SER A 213 -7.14 -13.70 35.19
CA SER A 213 -6.82 -13.18 36.54
C SER A 213 -5.61 -13.83 37.21
N GLY A 214 -5.24 -15.05 36.78
CA GLY A 214 -4.06 -15.78 37.23
C GLY A 214 -2.78 -15.48 36.44
N ALA A 215 -2.79 -14.57 35.46
CA ALA A 215 -1.61 -14.29 34.68
C ALA A 215 -1.05 -12.89 34.93
N LYS A 216 0.29 -12.81 34.99
CA LYS A 216 1.04 -11.56 34.96
C LYS A 216 2.09 -11.65 33.84
N MET A 217 2.18 -10.59 33.05
CA MET A 217 3.25 -10.42 32.07
C MET A 217 4.24 -9.39 32.59
N HIS A 218 5.45 -9.83 32.90
CA HIS A 218 6.56 -8.96 33.24
C HIS A 218 7.39 -8.74 32.01
N THR A 219 7.73 -7.48 31.68
CA THR A 219 8.52 -7.12 30.52
C THR A 219 9.70 -6.24 30.93
N TRP A 220 10.91 -6.67 30.63
CA TRP A 220 12.15 -5.90 30.72
C TRP A 220 12.59 -5.56 29.31
N GLY A 221 12.62 -4.28 29.00
CA GLY A 221 13.00 -3.81 27.67
C GLY A 221 12.36 -2.47 27.29
N PRO A 222 12.70 -1.91 26.11
CA PRO A 222 13.70 -2.49 25.19
C PRO A 222 15.13 -2.43 25.76
N GLY A 223 15.91 -3.46 25.48
CA GLY A 223 17.35 -3.51 25.69
C GLY A 223 18.11 -3.18 24.41
N ASN A 224 19.38 -3.66 24.31
CA ASN A 224 20.20 -3.55 23.10
C ASN A 224 19.46 -4.19 21.92
N ASP A 225 19.59 -3.62 20.72
CA ASP A 225 18.93 -4.06 19.48
C ASP A 225 17.39 -4.16 19.59
N GLY A 226 16.78 -3.46 20.56
CA GLY A 226 15.34 -3.44 20.77
C GLY A 226 14.74 -4.71 21.37
N VAL A 227 15.56 -5.62 21.88
CA VAL A 227 15.07 -6.91 22.43
C VAL A 227 14.34 -6.73 23.75
N GLU A 228 13.42 -7.65 24.03
CA GLU A 228 12.72 -7.74 25.31
C GLU A 228 13.00 -9.09 25.98
N VAL A 229 13.12 -9.07 27.31
CA VAL A 229 13.04 -10.26 28.16
C VAL A 229 11.68 -10.23 28.85
N LYS A 230 10.91 -11.31 28.71
CA LYS A 230 9.58 -11.43 29.30
C LYS A 230 9.43 -12.65 30.16
N LEU A 231 8.62 -12.50 31.24
CA LEU A 231 8.15 -13.60 32.07
C LEU A 231 6.62 -13.58 32.10
N LEU A 232 6.00 -14.63 31.54
CA LEU A 232 4.59 -14.91 31.78
C LEU A 232 4.47 -15.77 33.03
N GLU A 233 4.12 -15.13 34.14
CA GLU A 233 3.83 -15.76 35.43
C GLU A 233 2.39 -16.25 35.45
N LEU A 234 2.19 -17.54 35.74
CA LEU A 234 0.88 -18.19 35.81
C LEU A 234 0.62 -18.67 37.23
N LYS A 235 -0.23 -17.94 37.95
CA LYS A 235 -0.55 -18.21 39.37
C LYS A 235 -1.12 -19.60 39.53
N ASP A 236 -0.60 -20.34 40.53
CA ASP A 236 -1.03 -21.67 40.97
C ASP A 236 -1.01 -22.76 39.86
N LYS A 237 -0.46 -22.46 38.68
CA LYS A 237 -0.21 -23.48 37.65
C LYS A 237 1.01 -24.30 38.01
N GLY A 238 0.91 -25.62 37.78
CA GLY A 238 1.97 -26.57 38.04
C GLY A 238 2.95 -26.69 36.87
N HIS A 239 3.62 -27.87 36.81
CA HIS A 239 4.64 -28.21 35.79
C HIS A 239 4.00 -28.66 34.45
N TRP A 240 3.35 -27.76 33.72
CA TRP A 240 2.63 -28.02 32.46
C TRP A 240 2.71 -26.87 31.48
N ILE A 241 2.37 -27.16 30.22
CA ILE A 241 2.05 -26.16 29.20
C ILE A 241 0.64 -25.59 29.49
N CYS A 242 0.50 -24.28 29.51
CA CYS A 242 -0.80 -23.63 29.72
C CYS A 242 -1.70 -23.75 28.49
N LYS A 243 -2.89 -24.31 28.68
CA LYS A 243 -3.92 -24.51 27.65
C LYS A 243 -5.15 -23.62 27.82
N GLU A 244 -5.10 -22.65 28.74
CA GLU A 244 -6.17 -21.66 28.91
C GLU A 244 -6.24 -20.77 27.63
N PRO A 245 -7.40 -20.63 26.98
CA PRO A 245 -7.51 -19.93 25.70
C PRO A 245 -6.98 -18.49 25.71
N GLN A 246 -7.14 -17.78 26.85
CA GLN A 246 -6.69 -16.39 27.01
C GLN A 246 -5.16 -16.26 27.02
N VAL A 247 -4.46 -17.25 27.58
CA VAL A 247 -3.00 -17.27 27.74
C VAL A 247 -2.41 -18.60 27.25
N TYR A 248 -2.95 -19.10 26.14
CA TYR A 248 -2.48 -20.34 25.54
C TYR A 248 -1.01 -20.23 25.14
N THR A 249 -0.17 -21.08 25.69
CA THR A 249 1.29 -21.03 25.51
C THR A 249 1.71 -20.97 24.03
N GLY A 250 1.09 -21.74 23.14
CA GLY A 250 1.41 -21.73 21.72
C GLY A 250 1.14 -20.38 21.05
N LYS A 251 0.07 -19.71 21.43
CA LYS A 251 -0.28 -18.37 20.94
C LYS A 251 0.64 -17.29 21.53
N GLU A 252 0.97 -17.40 22.82
CA GLU A 252 1.87 -16.45 23.47
C GLU A 252 3.29 -16.52 22.88
N ILE A 253 3.80 -17.74 22.64
CA ILE A 253 5.08 -17.95 21.94
C ILE A 253 5.05 -17.29 20.57
N TRP A 254 4.01 -17.55 19.77
CA TRP A 254 3.91 -16.95 18.44
C TRP A 254 3.83 -15.42 18.49
N ASN A 255 2.99 -14.86 19.36
CA ASN A 255 2.83 -13.42 19.52
C ASN A 255 4.12 -12.71 19.95
N PHE A 256 4.97 -13.40 20.67
CA PHE A 256 6.30 -12.92 21.02
C PHE A 256 7.28 -13.08 19.87
N CYS A 257 7.43 -14.30 19.35
CA CYS A 257 8.43 -14.65 18.33
C CYS A 257 8.28 -13.87 17.02
N LYS A 258 7.04 -13.67 16.55
CA LYS A 258 6.76 -12.96 15.29
C LYS A 258 7.31 -11.53 15.21
N LYS A 259 7.75 -10.98 16.35
CA LYS A 259 8.35 -9.63 16.45
C LYS A 259 9.84 -9.61 16.12
N TYR A 260 10.48 -10.77 15.95
CA TYR A 260 11.94 -10.86 15.89
C TYR A 260 12.40 -11.59 14.64
N SER A 261 13.41 -10.99 14.01
CA SER A 261 14.17 -11.53 12.88
C SER A 261 15.66 -11.29 13.10
N LEU A 262 16.50 -12.19 12.61
CA LEU A 262 17.97 -12.03 12.65
C LEU A 262 18.45 -10.97 11.66
N ASN A 263 17.73 -10.79 10.57
CA ASN A 263 18.00 -9.76 9.57
C ASN A 263 16.84 -8.78 9.55
N LYS A 264 17.09 -7.56 10.00
CA LYS A 264 16.12 -6.47 9.95
C LYS A 264 16.22 -5.83 8.59
N THR A 265 15.18 -5.95 7.78
CA THR A 265 15.04 -5.26 6.49
C THR A 265 13.87 -4.30 6.60
N SER A 266 14.10 -3.06 6.15
CA SER A 266 13.03 -2.07 6.14
C SER A 266 11.87 -2.49 5.23
N PRO A 267 10.64 -2.17 5.59
CA PRO A 267 9.47 -2.49 4.78
C PRO A 267 9.47 -1.72 3.45
N ASN A 268 8.73 -2.21 2.47
CA ASN A 268 8.43 -1.46 1.25
C ASN A 268 7.16 -0.64 1.47
N VAL A 269 7.15 0.60 0.99
CA VAL A 269 5.95 1.44 1.00
C VAL A 269 5.86 2.24 -0.28
N LYS A 270 4.63 2.40 -0.81
CA LYS A 270 4.37 3.19 -2.01
C LYS A 270 3.02 3.88 -1.89
N ILE A 271 2.99 5.19 -2.14
CA ILE A 271 1.74 5.91 -2.33
C ILE A 271 1.20 5.57 -3.72
N THR A 272 -0.04 5.11 -3.78
CA THR A 272 -0.73 4.71 -5.01
C THR A 272 -1.70 5.78 -5.51
N SER A 273 -2.08 6.72 -4.63
CA SER A 273 -2.88 7.90 -4.96
C SER A 273 -2.64 8.96 -3.87
N PRO A 274 -2.60 10.26 -4.24
CA PRO A 274 -2.52 10.80 -5.60
C PRO A 274 -1.15 10.55 -6.25
N ASN A 275 -1.07 10.71 -7.58
CA ASN A 275 0.19 10.62 -8.31
C ASN A 275 1.08 11.84 -8.05
N ILE A 276 2.39 11.66 -8.18
CA ILE A 276 3.34 12.76 -8.06
C ILE A 276 3.02 13.87 -9.08
N GLY A 277 3.08 15.12 -8.62
CA GLY A 277 2.82 16.29 -9.45
C GLY A 277 1.35 16.56 -9.76
N THR A 278 0.39 15.81 -9.16
CA THR A 278 -1.03 16.09 -9.32
C THR A 278 -1.35 17.52 -8.92
N LYS A 279 -2.03 18.26 -9.79
CA LYS A 279 -2.51 19.62 -9.52
C LYS A 279 -4.01 19.58 -9.29
N PHE A 280 -4.42 20.09 -8.15
CA PHE A 280 -5.83 20.31 -7.84
C PHE A 280 -6.10 21.81 -8.01
N ILE A 281 -6.93 22.15 -8.98
CA ILE A 281 -7.35 23.54 -9.23
C ILE A 281 -8.79 23.65 -8.75
N CYS A 282 -9.03 24.55 -7.83
CA CYS A 282 -10.35 24.80 -7.29
C CYS A 282 -10.76 26.25 -7.55
N PHE A 283 -11.96 26.48 -8.05
CA PHE A 283 -12.51 27.82 -8.19
C PHE A 283 -13.17 28.21 -6.87
N ALA A 284 -12.75 29.35 -6.30
CA ALA A 284 -13.29 29.85 -5.06
C ALA A 284 -14.30 30.96 -5.34
N PRO A 285 -15.45 30.98 -4.66
CA PRO A 285 -16.27 32.19 -4.54
C PRO A 285 -15.48 33.24 -3.76
N LYS A 286 -16.02 34.46 -3.66
CA LYS A 286 -15.42 35.53 -2.84
C LYS A 286 -15.10 35.01 -1.44
N GLY A 287 -13.80 34.75 -1.15
CA GLY A 287 -13.34 34.21 0.12
C GLY A 287 -12.16 33.26 -0.02
N GLU A 288 -11.87 32.47 1.01
CA GLU A 288 -10.83 31.47 0.99
C GLU A 288 -11.24 30.29 0.09
N ALA A 289 -10.32 29.82 -0.75
CA ALA A 289 -10.54 28.65 -1.58
C ALA A 289 -10.69 27.41 -0.70
N VAL A 290 -11.78 26.69 -0.87
CA VAL A 290 -12.01 25.40 -0.22
C VAL A 290 -11.67 24.31 -1.22
N PHE A 291 -10.65 23.54 -0.89
CA PHE A 291 -10.24 22.40 -1.71
C PHE A 291 -11.02 21.15 -1.32
N PRO A 292 -11.19 20.23 -2.26
CA PRO A 292 -11.74 18.95 -1.94
C PRO A 292 -10.83 18.20 -0.96
N ASP A 293 -11.42 17.32 -0.16
CA ASP A 293 -10.66 16.36 0.64
C ASP A 293 -9.83 15.46 -0.27
N ILE A 294 -8.59 15.25 0.00
CA ILE A 294 -7.70 14.45 -0.81
C ILE A 294 -7.50 13.10 -0.14
N THR A 295 -8.00 12.03 -0.77
CA THR A 295 -7.75 10.67 -0.30
C THR A 295 -6.34 10.23 -0.69
N ILE A 296 -5.55 9.86 0.30
CA ILE A 296 -4.21 9.29 0.13
C ILE A 296 -4.33 7.78 0.31
N THR A 297 -3.84 7.00 -0.65
CA THR A 297 -3.78 5.54 -0.54
C THR A 297 -2.36 5.05 -0.69
N ALA A 298 -2.00 4.02 0.06
CA ALA A 298 -0.69 3.40 -0.02
C ALA A 298 -0.78 1.87 0.00
N THR A 299 0.25 1.25 -0.58
CA THR A 299 0.56 -0.16 -0.35
C THR A 299 1.80 -0.26 0.49
N ALA A 300 1.83 -1.23 1.39
CA ALA A 300 3.01 -1.58 2.16
C ALA A 300 3.09 -3.09 2.33
N ASP A 301 4.31 -3.61 2.26
CA ASP A 301 4.67 -5.00 2.52
C ASP A 301 6.05 -5.06 3.18
N ASP A 302 6.27 -6.11 3.94
CA ASP A 302 7.54 -6.39 4.56
C ASP A 302 8.07 -7.74 4.06
N PRO A 303 9.27 -7.80 3.43
CA PRO A 303 9.82 -9.03 2.87
C PRO A 303 10.12 -10.13 3.90
N ASN A 304 10.39 -9.76 5.15
CA ASN A 304 10.80 -10.69 6.21
C ASN A 304 9.89 -10.67 7.43
N GLY A 305 8.77 -9.93 7.41
CA GLY A 305 7.89 -9.81 8.55
C GLY A 305 6.47 -9.38 8.19
N THR A 306 5.94 -8.45 8.95
CA THR A 306 4.60 -7.89 8.80
C THR A 306 4.61 -6.39 9.06
N ILE A 307 3.74 -5.66 8.36
CA ILE A 307 3.56 -4.24 8.64
C ILE A 307 2.79 -4.08 9.96
N GLU A 308 3.36 -3.34 10.90
CA GLU A 308 2.72 -2.98 12.16
C GLU A 308 1.74 -1.81 11.96
N LYS A 309 2.20 -0.76 11.26
CA LYS A 309 1.38 0.42 10.97
C LYS A 309 1.85 1.15 9.70
N VAL A 310 0.94 1.92 9.12
CA VAL A 310 1.25 2.94 8.10
C VAL A 310 0.69 4.27 8.58
N GLU A 311 1.56 5.27 8.73
CA GLU A 311 1.21 6.63 9.14
C GLU A 311 1.26 7.55 7.94
N PHE A 312 0.24 8.41 7.81
CA PHE A 312 0.13 9.38 6.71
C PHE A 312 0.32 10.79 7.24
N TYR A 313 1.06 11.59 6.47
CA TYR A 313 1.39 12.97 6.85
C TYR A 313 1.17 13.94 5.68
N ASP A 314 0.86 15.19 6.00
CA ASP A 314 1.07 16.35 5.15
C ASP A 314 2.22 17.19 5.74
N GLY A 315 3.35 17.19 5.05
CA GLY A 315 4.59 17.73 5.59
C GLY A 315 5.04 17.00 6.86
N THR A 316 4.82 17.62 8.02
CA THR A 316 5.08 17.08 9.36
C THR A 316 3.81 16.78 10.14
N THR A 317 2.64 17.16 9.63
CA THR A 317 1.35 16.96 10.29
C THR A 317 0.83 15.55 10.07
N LEU A 318 0.63 14.79 11.14
CA LEU A 318 0.01 13.46 11.08
C LEU A 318 -1.47 13.58 10.70
N LEU A 319 -1.88 12.84 9.67
CA LEU A 319 -3.26 12.78 9.18
C LEU A 319 -3.99 11.56 9.72
N ALA A 320 -3.35 10.40 9.68
CA ALA A 320 -3.92 9.15 10.14
C ALA A 320 -2.85 8.09 10.43
N THR A 321 -3.20 7.12 11.28
CA THR A 321 -2.44 5.88 11.51
C THR A 321 -3.33 4.68 11.19
N CYS A 322 -2.89 3.81 10.29
CA CYS A 322 -3.58 2.59 9.88
C CYS A 322 -2.80 1.36 10.35
N THR A 323 -3.42 0.47 11.12
CA THR A 323 -2.82 -0.80 11.61
C THR A 323 -3.25 -2.03 10.79
N SER A 324 -4.07 -1.83 9.77
CA SER A 324 -4.54 -2.89 8.87
C SER A 324 -4.87 -2.32 7.50
N LYS A 325 -4.83 -3.18 6.47
CA LYS A 325 -5.28 -2.84 5.11
C LYS A 325 -6.80 -2.63 5.06
N PRO A 326 -7.31 -1.72 4.20
CA PRO A 326 -6.58 -0.86 3.27
C PRO A 326 -5.94 0.35 3.98
N TYR A 327 -4.69 0.70 3.60
CA TYR A 327 -4.00 1.87 4.15
C TYR A 327 -4.47 3.13 3.41
N LYS A 328 -5.26 3.96 4.10
CA LYS A 328 -5.86 5.19 3.55
C LYS A 328 -5.88 6.30 4.59
N ALA A 329 -5.71 7.53 4.13
CA ALA A 329 -5.90 8.74 4.90
C ALA A 329 -6.60 9.81 4.06
N THR A 330 -7.16 10.82 4.70
CA THR A 330 -7.80 11.94 4.02
C THR A 330 -7.20 13.25 4.53
N LEU A 331 -6.68 14.06 3.62
CA LEU A 331 -6.30 15.44 3.90
C LEU A 331 -7.52 16.33 3.72
N THR A 332 -8.04 16.86 4.81
CA THR A 332 -9.23 17.74 4.83
C THR A 332 -8.84 19.18 5.08
N GLY A 333 -9.61 20.12 4.53
CA GLY A 333 -9.44 21.55 4.80
C GLY A 333 -8.09 22.13 4.38
N ALA A 334 -7.42 21.50 3.43
CA ALA A 334 -6.13 21.94 2.93
C ALA A 334 -6.23 23.31 2.23
N LYS A 335 -5.19 24.13 2.36
CA LYS A 335 -5.10 25.45 1.73
C LYS A 335 -4.35 25.39 0.40
N ALA A 336 -4.50 26.46 -0.40
CA ALA A 336 -3.74 26.61 -1.63
C ALA A 336 -2.23 26.66 -1.33
N ALA A 337 -1.52 25.58 -1.64
CA ALA A 337 -0.07 25.45 -1.46
C ALA A 337 0.46 24.21 -2.20
N LYS A 338 1.76 24.05 -2.18
CA LYS A 338 2.37 22.74 -2.41
C LYS A 338 2.27 21.93 -1.12
N HIS A 339 1.78 20.72 -1.22
CA HIS A 339 1.69 19.76 -0.12
C HIS A 339 2.61 18.59 -0.40
N THR A 340 3.35 18.16 0.61
CA THR A 340 4.17 16.95 0.55
C THR A 340 3.49 15.86 1.36
N LEU A 341 2.77 14.99 0.67
CA LEU A 341 2.07 13.87 1.28
C LEU A 341 3.06 12.72 1.47
N LYS A 342 3.09 12.15 2.68
CA LYS A 342 3.99 11.05 3.04
C LYS A 342 3.20 9.87 3.57
N ALA A 343 3.69 8.66 3.28
CA ALA A 343 3.29 7.43 3.92
C ALA A 343 4.53 6.79 4.55
N VAL A 344 4.51 6.58 5.86
CA VAL A 344 5.59 5.94 6.63
C VAL A 344 5.09 4.59 7.09
N ALA A 345 5.65 3.52 6.55
CA ALA A 345 5.40 2.17 7.01
C ALA A 345 6.39 1.80 8.11
N THR A 346 5.91 1.20 9.19
CA THR A 346 6.70 0.58 10.25
C THR A 346 6.39 -0.90 10.26
N ASP A 347 7.41 -1.74 10.26
CA ASP A 347 7.26 -3.19 10.37
C ASP A 347 7.26 -3.68 11.83
N ASN A 348 7.14 -4.98 11.99
CA ASN A 348 7.14 -5.62 13.30
C ASN A 348 8.50 -5.60 14.03
N ASP A 349 9.58 -5.28 13.32
CA ASP A 349 10.94 -5.15 13.86
C ASP A 349 11.28 -3.69 14.22
N GLY A 350 10.35 -2.76 13.96
CA GLY A 350 10.51 -1.33 14.20
C GLY A 350 11.27 -0.59 13.09
N GLU A 351 11.63 -1.28 12.00
CA GLU A 351 12.24 -0.64 10.84
C GLU A 351 11.19 0.17 10.07
N THR A 352 11.63 1.23 9.42
CA THR A 352 10.72 2.15 8.74
C THR A 352 11.15 2.46 7.32
N SER A 353 10.17 2.69 6.46
CA SER A 353 10.37 3.26 5.13
C SER A 353 9.35 4.35 4.86
N THR A 354 9.73 5.29 4.01
CA THR A 354 8.90 6.44 3.66
C THR A 354 8.75 6.57 2.16
N ALA A 355 7.50 6.72 1.71
CA ALA A 355 7.17 7.18 0.37
C ALA A 355 6.57 8.59 0.44
N SER A 356 6.87 9.44 -0.54
CA SER A 356 6.32 10.79 -0.61
C SER A 356 5.92 11.18 -2.02
N VAL A 357 4.87 12.00 -2.12
CA VAL A 357 4.44 12.64 -3.37
C VAL A 357 4.17 14.12 -3.11
N GLU A 358 4.60 14.96 -4.04
CA GLU A 358 4.18 16.37 -4.04
C GLU A 358 2.90 16.53 -4.84
N VAL A 359 1.94 17.28 -4.28
CA VAL A 359 0.73 17.73 -4.95
C VAL A 359 0.64 19.25 -4.83
N THR A 360 -0.01 19.90 -5.78
CA THR A 360 -0.22 21.35 -5.75
C THR A 360 -1.71 21.64 -5.67
N LEU A 361 -2.13 22.32 -4.63
CA LEU A 361 -3.46 22.87 -4.49
C LEU A 361 -3.37 24.34 -4.91
N GLN A 362 -3.92 24.65 -6.07
CA GLN A 362 -3.87 25.99 -6.64
C GLN A 362 -5.26 26.62 -6.60
N ALA A 363 -5.41 27.66 -5.80
CA ALA A 363 -6.59 28.50 -5.88
C ALA A 363 -6.58 29.22 -7.22
N PRO A 364 -7.54 28.99 -8.09
CA PRO A 364 -7.63 29.77 -9.30
C PRO A 364 -8.25 31.10 -8.93
N THR A 365 -7.66 32.12 -9.40
CA THR A 365 -8.31 33.43 -9.42
C THR A 365 -9.31 33.48 -10.55
N THR A 366 -8.84 33.30 -11.76
CA THR A 366 -9.65 33.31 -12.98
C THR A 366 -8.86 32.58 -14.07
N LEU A 367 -9.51 31.66 -14.78
CA LEU A 367 -8.92 31.08 -15.96
C LEU A 367 -9.01 32.10 -17.09
N THR A 368 -7.95 32.86 -17.33
CA THR A 368 -7.90 33.86 -18.40
C THR A 368 -7.02 33.35 -19.52
N VAL A 369 -7.61 33.11 -20.66
CA VAL A 369 -6.94 32.49 -21.81
C VAL A 369 -6.40 33.53 -22.79
N SER A 370 -7.01 34.70 -22.84
CA SER A 370 -6.63 35.75 -23.78
C SER A 370 -5.22 36.30 -23.57
N SER A 371 -4.72 36.29 -22.36
CA SER A 371 -3.34 36.72 -22.07
C SER A 371 -2.30 35.73 -22.55
N ASP A 372 -2.71 34.50 -22.87
CA ASP A 372 -1.83 33.39 -23.20
C ASP A 372 -1.74 33.15 -24.71
N PHE A 373 -2.64 33.71 -25.53
CA PHE A 373 -2.55 33.71 -26.98
C PHE A 373 -1.57 34.78 -27.49
N LYS A 374 -0.28 34.55 -27.22
CA LYS A 374 0.79 35.55 -27.49
C LYS A 374 1.62 35.28 -28.73
N GLU A 375 1.56 34.06 -29.26
CA GLU A 375 2.32 33.64 -30.41
C GLU A 375 1.40 33.04 -31.46
N ALA A 376 1.53 33.50 -32.72
CA ALA A 376 0.86 32.86 -33.82
C ALA A 376 1.30 31.40 -33.90
N ASN A 377 0.33 30.50 -34.05
CA ASN A 377 0.56 29.08 -34.24
C ASN A 377 1.03 28.33 -32.99
N SER A 378 0.97 28.94 -31.85
CA SER A 378 1.29 28.34 -30.55
C SER A 378 0.05 28.32 -29.66
N LEU A 379 -0.28 27.15 -29.10
CA LEU A 379 -1.36 27.02 -28.15
C LEU A 379 -0.83 27.20 -26.72
N PRO A 380 -1.53 27.94 -25.86
CA PRO A 380 -1.20 28.03 -24.47
C PRO A 380 -1.26 26.65 -23.79
N ALA A 381 -0.51 26.48 -22.70
CA ALA A 381 -0.53 25.26 -21.92
C ALA A 381 -1.96 24.88 -21.48
N GLY A 382 -2.30 23.63 -21.60
CA GLY A 382 -3.62 23.07 -21.28
C GLY A 382 -4.60 23.05 -22.44
N TRP A 383 -4.28 23.67 -23.56
CA TRP A 383 -5.12 23.66 -24.75
C TRP A 383 -4.68 22.63 -25.78
N THR A 384 -5.65 22.03 -26.44
CA THR A 384 -5.48 21.10 -27.55
C THR A 384 -6.49 21.45 -28.64
N THR A 385 -6.09 21.35 -29.93
CA THR A 385 -6.96 21.61 -31.07
C THR A 385 -7.00 20.46 -32.03
N TYR A 386 -8.09 20.37 -32.81
CA TYR A 386 -8.27 19.43 -33.92
C TYR A 386 -8.84 20.08 -35.17
N ASP A 387 -8.41 19.61 -36.30
CA ASP A 387 -8.98 19.96 -37.60
C ASP A 387 -9.96 18.89 -38.13
N SER A 388 -10.57 19.19 -39.28
CA SER A 388 -11.53 18.31 -39.96
C SER A 388 -10.97 16.97 -40.45
N SER A 389 -9.67 16.79 -40.43
CA SER A 389 -9.02 15.53 -40.81
C SER A 389 -8.69 14.65 -39.58
N GLU A 390 -9.24 14.97 -38.43
CA GLU A 390 -8.99 14.28 -37.17
C GLU A 390 -7.51 14.22 -36.75
N ARG A 391 -6.70 15.07 -37.35
CA ARG A 391 -5.30 15.21 -36.98
C ARG A 391 -5.16 16.23 -35.86
N ARG A 392 -4.37 15.87 -34.92
CA ARG A 392 -3.96 16.78 -33.85
C ARG A 392 -3.09 17.87 -34.48
N VAL A 393 -3.61 19.08 -34.54
CA VAL A 393 -2.94 20.18 -35.20
C VAL A 393 -2.61 21.23 -34.17
N GLY A 394 -1.34 21.45 -33.97
CA GLY A 394 -0.92 22.77 -33.54
C GLY A 394 -1.16 23.80 -34.61
N TYR A 395 -1.48 23.38 -35.83
CA TYR A 395 -1.51 24.24 -36.99
C TYR A 395 -2.08 23.61 -38.27
N SER A 396 -3.00 24.26 -38.94
CA SER A 396 -3.35 23.94 -40.32
C SER A 396 -3.08 25.12 -41.23
N SER A 397 -2.26 24.89 -42.27
CA SER A 397 -2.07 25.83 -43.33
C SER A 397 -3.09 25.54 -44.42
N GLY A 398 -3.90 26.52 -44.80
CA GLY A 398 -4.76 26.42 -45.93
C GLY A 398 -6.26 26.58 -45.68
N TYR A 399 -7.09 26.21 -46.66
CA TYR A 399 -8.54 26.39 -46.68
C TYR A 399 -9.33 25.29 -45.98
N SER A 400 -8.74 24.57 -45.05
CA SER A 400 -9.43 23.52 -44.30
C SER A 400 -10.13 24.06 -43.06
N SER A 401 -11.18 23.35 -42.61
CA SER A 401 -11.77 23.57 -41.28
C SER A 401 -10.74 23.31 -40.19
N GLY A 402 -10.73 24.10 -39.13
CA GLY A 402 -9.80 23.91 -38.03
C GLY A 402 -9.79 25.03 -37.01
N CYS A 403 -8.88 24.92 -36.07
CA CYS A 403 -8.72 25.88 -34.99
C CYS A 403 -7.24 26.20 -34.76
N ARG A 404 -6.86 27.45 -34.70
CA ARG A 404 -5.47 27.91 -34.51
C ARG A 404 -5.40 29.29 -33.86
N VAL A 405 -4.26 29.64 -33.27
CA VAL A 405 -3.99 31.00 -32.83
C VAL A 405 -3.43 31.83 -33.99
N LEU A 406 -4.06 32.95 -34.27
CA LEU A 406 -3.61 33.91 -35.26
C LEU A 406 -3.19 35.23 -34.67
N GLN A 407 -2.27 35.91 -35.35
CA GLN A 407 -1.92 37.30 -35.09
C GLN A 407 -2.77 38.21 -35.99
N PHE A 408 -3.35 39.21 -35.35
CA PHE A 408 -4.25 40.18 -36.00
C PHE A 408 -3.66 41.59 -36.02
N THR A 409 -2.35 41.71 -36.18
CA THR A 409 -1.63 43.00 -36.18
C THR A 409 -2.14 43.90 -37.26
N GLY A 410 -2.52 45.12 -36.90
CA GLY A 410 -3.05 46.11 -37.82
C GLY A 410 -4.50 45.91 -38.25
N SER A 411 -5.20 44.92 -37.67
CA SER A 411 -6.62 44.68 -37.94
C SER A 411 -7.52 45.57 -37.06
N THR A 412 -8.71 45.91 -37.59
CA THR A 412 -9.77 46.59 -36.82
C THR A 412 -10.48 45.64 -35.85
N LYS A 413 -10.00 44.37 -35.71
CA LYS A 413 -10.69 43.35 -34.96
C LYS A 413 -10.51 43.44 -33.44
N GLY A 414 -9.65 44.35 -32.93
CA GLY A 414 -9.53 44.61 -31.50
C GLY A 414 -8.84 43.52 -30.69
N PHE A 415 -8.19 42.56 -31.38
CA PHE A 415 -7.30 41.54 -30.81
C PHE A 415 -5.91 41.69 -31.38
N ASN A 416 -4.88 41.56 -30.56
CA ASN A 416 -3.52 41.36 -31.09
C ASN A 416 -3.32 39.91 -31.53
N TYR A 417 -3.86 39.00 -30.74
CA TYR A 417 -3.90 37.56 -30.99
C TYR A 417 -5.25 36.99 -30.56
N GLY A 418 -5.68 35.92 -31.19
CA GLY A 418 -6.91 35.22 -30.81
C GLY A 418 -6.97 33.81 -31.36
N LEU A 419 -7.80 32.99 -30.78
CA LEU A 419 -8.13 31.67 -31.28
C LEU A 419 -9.10 31.80 -32.44
N TYR A 420 -8.62 31.44 -33.61
CA TYR A 420 -9.41 31.46 -34.84
C TYR A 420 -9.98 30.09 -35.13
N LEU A 421 -11.30 30.00 -35.23
CA LEU A 421 -12.02 28.80 -35.66
C LEU A 421 -12.59 29.02 -37.03
N ARG A 422 -12.45 28.01 -37.89
CA ARG A 422 -12.98 27.99 -39.23
C ARG A 422 -13.69 26.67 -39.54
N ASN A 423 -14.86 26.76 -40.10
CA ASN A 423 -15.60 25.65 -40.67
C ASN A 423 -15.96 25.95 -42.11
N ILE A 424 -15.46 25.17 -43.07
CA ILE A 424 -15.72 25.34 -44.49
C ILE A 424 -16.57 24.23 -45.12
N ASN A 425 -16.87 23.17 -44.35
CA ASN A 425 -17.54 21.99 -44.91
C ASN A 425 -19.00 21.88 -44.49
N GLY A 426 -19.51 22.81 -43.72
CA GLY A 426 -20.90 22.82 -43.27
C GLY A 426 -21.31 21.69 -42.32
N LYS A 427 -20.34 21.00 -41.69
CA LYS A 427 -20.61 19.97 -40.68
C LYS A 427 -20.26 20.49 -39.30
N ALA A 428 -21.17 20.27 -38.36
CA ALA A 428 -20.93 20.62 -36.97
C ALA A 428 -19.70 19.90 -36.38
N HIS A 429 -18.98 20.58 -35.51
CA HIS A 429 -17.84 20.05 -34.74
C HIS A 429 -16.60 19.63 -35.57
N GLN A 430 -16.45 20.12 -36.76
CA GLN A 430 -15.29 19.79 -37.59
C GLN A 430 -13.98 20.48 -37.19
N GLY A 431 -14.06 21.53 -36.39
CA GLY A 431 -12.92 22.16 -35.75
C GLY A 431 -13.23 22.38 -34.27
N TRP A 432 -12.29 22.11 -33.39
CA TRP A 432 -12.48 22.38 -31.99
C TRP A 432 -11.18 22.71 -31.25
N ALA A 433 -11.31 23.40 -30.14
CA ALA A 433 -10.26 23.62 -29.14
C ALA A 433 -10.78 23.22 -27.76
N LYS A 434 -9.98 22.50 -27.01
CA LYS A 434 -10.33 22.04 -25.67
C LYS A 434 -9.24 22.38 -24.67
N TYR A 435 -9.65 22.84 -23.46
CA TYR A 435 -8.81 23.06 -22.32
C TYR A 435 -9.14 22.04 -21.22
N GLY A 436 -8.12 21.44 -20.63
CA GLY A 436 -8.31 20.48 -19.54
C GLY A 436 -8.22 19.01 -19.96
N LEU A 437 -7.77 18.71 -21.19
CA LEU A 437 -7.43 17.36 -21.61
C LEU A 437 -6.12 16.92 -20.97
N SER A 438 -6.02 15.62 -20.59
CA SER A 438 -4.84 15.07 -19.93
C SER A 438 -3.54 15.25 -20.70
N ASP A 439 -3.62 15.24 -22.01
CA ASP A 439 -2.48 15.41 -22.93
C ASP A 439 -2.07 16.88 -23.13
N GLY A 440 -2.90 17.82 -22.73
CA GLY A 440 -2.54 19.24 -22.57
C GLY A 440 -1.74 19.56 -21.29
N GLY A 441 -1.49 18.56 -20.45
CA GLY A 441 -0.72 18.71 -19.21
C GLY A 441 -1.44 19.45 -18.08
N THR A 442 -2.74 19.73 -18.22
CA THR A 442 -3.54 20.46 -17.24
C THR A 442 -4.89 19.77 -17.06
N THR A 443 -5.29 19.55 -15.81
CA THR A 443 -6.63 19.05 -15.47
C THR A 443 -7.44 20.21 -14.88
N LEU A 444 -8.68 20.38 -15.36
CA LEU A 444 -9.65 21.32 -14.82
C LEU A 444 -10.60 20.60 -13.88
N SER A 445 -10.32 20.65 -12.59
CA SER A 445 -11.23 20.10 -11.56
C SER A 445 -12.19 21.17 -11.08
N LEU A 446 -13.50 20.95 -11.27
CA LEU A 446 -14.56 21.86 -10.80
C LEU A 446 -15.32 21.22 -9.64
N ALA A 447 -15.58 22.02 -8.61
CA ALA A 447 -16.44 21.67 -7.50
C ALA A 447 -17.90 22.07 -7.82
N PRO A 448 -18.91 21.45 -7.14
CA PRO A 448 -20.29 21.92 -7.25
C PRO A 448 -20.41 23.39 -6.90
N GLY A 449 -21.11 24.13 -7.75
CA GLY A 449 -21.28 25.57 -7.58
C GLY A 449 -21.79 26.25 -8.84
N HIS A 450 -21.95 27.56 -8.74
CA HIS A 450 -22.40 28.42 -9.82
C HIS A 450 -21.22 29.16 -10.44
N TYR A 451 -21.09 29.12 -11.78
CA TYR A 451 -19.94 29.60 -12.53
C TYR A 451 -20.36 30.59 -13.62
N THR A 452 -19.47 31.52 -13.96
CA THR A 452 -19.60 32.38 -15.13
C THR A 452 -18.45 32.18 -16.08
N MET A 453 -18.76 31.91 -17.36
CA MET A 453 -17.84 31.98 -18.47
C MET A 453 -17.98 33.35 -19.16
N LYS A 454 -16.86 34.06 -19.35
CA LYS A 454 -16.80 35.32 -20.12
C LYS A 454 -15.80 35.17 -21.24
N TYR A 455 -16.12 35.72 -22.40
CA TYR A 455 -15.26 35.67 -23.57
C TYR A 455 -15.55 36.84 -24.51
N LYS A 456 -14.59 37.21 -25.37
CA LYS A 456 -14.80 38.12 -26.48
C LYS A 456 -14.85 37.35 -27.80
N ILE A 457 -15.76 37.73 -28.67
CA ILE A 457 -15.95 37.05 -29.96
C ILE A 457 -16.24 38.08 -31.07
N CYS A 458 -15.74 37.82 -32.28
CA CYS A 458 -16.12 38.52 -33.51
C CYS A 458 -15.92 37.61 -34.70
N ASN A 459 -16.50 38.03 -35.89
CA ASN A 459 -16.25 37.42 -37.16
C ASN A 459 -14.90 37.83 -37.72
N TRP A 460 -14.34 37.02 -38.61
CA TRP A 460 -13.18 37.41 -39.38
C TRP A 460 -13.59 38.04 -40.74
N ASN A 461 -14.12 37.26 -41.66
CA ASN A 461 -14.33 37.71 -43.03
C ASN A 461 -15.59 37.18 -43.73
N MET A 462 -16.44 36.40 -43.08
CA MET A 462 -17.58 35.77 -43.75
C MET A 462 -18.89 36.48 -43.46
N GLU A 463 -19.74 36.57 -44.48
CA GLU A 463 -21.09 37.15 -44.36
C GLU A 463 -22.07 36.19 -43.69
N ASN A 464 -21.80 34.88 -43.79
CA ASN A 464 -22.61 33.85 -43.14
C ASN A 464 -21.97 33.46 -41.79
N PHE A 465 -22.72 33.66 -40.76
CA PHE A 465 -22.32 33.61 -39.37
C PHE A 465 -22.51 32.23 -38.82
N GLY A 466 -21.48 31.42 -38.88
CA GLY A 466 -21.49 30.16 -38.16
C GLY A 466 -21.52 30.39 -36.67
N THR A 467 -22.34 29.63 -36.00
CA THR A 467 -22.37 29.60 -34.56
C THR A 467 -21.17 28.86 -34.01
N VAL A 468 -20.60 29.39 -32.95
CA VAL A 468 -19.63 28.71 -32.13
C VAL A 468 -20.36 28.16 -30.92
N GLU A 469 -20.10 26.92 -30.55
CA GLU A 469 -20.59 26.34 -29.35
C GLU A 469 -19.48 26.33 -28.31
N LEU A 470 -19.68 27.07 -27.20
CA LEU A 470 -18.83 27.00 -26.03
C LEU A 470 -19.54 26.17 -24.98
N CYS A 471 -18.89 25.14 -24.49
CA CYS A 471 -19.45 24.25 -23.47
C CYS A 471 -18.41 23.86 -22.42
N VAL A 472 -18.92 23.41 -21.28
CA VAL A 472 -18.14 22.76 -20.24
C VAL A 472 -18.62 21.33 -20.17
N GLU A 473 -17.73 20.38 -20.43
CA GLU A 473 -18.05 18.96 -20.52
C GLU A 473 -17.45 18.23 -19.32
N LYS A 474 -18.21 17.34 -18.70
CA LYS A 474 -17.66 16.43 -17.69
C LYS A 474 -16.79 15.39 -18.37
N ARG A 475 -15.59 15.22 -17.87
CA ARG A 475 -14.64 14.24 -18.39
C ARG A 475 -15.05 12.83 -17.93
N THR A 476 -15.25 11.92 -18.88
CA THR A 476 -15.52 10.51 -18.63
C THR A 476 -14.38 9.67 -19.20
N GLY A 477 -13.72 8.87 -18.34
CA GLY A 477 -12.65 7.97 -18.77
C GLY A 477 -11.27 8.61 -18.93
N ASN A 478 -10.31 7.80 -19.37
CA ASN A 478 -8.91 8.18 -19.56
C ASN A 478 -8.73 8.79 -20.94
N THR A 479 -8.82 10.10 -21.04
CA THR A 479 -8.91 10.84 -22.30
C THR A 479 -7.56 11.39 -22.73
N SER A 480 -6.72 10.53 -23.24
CA SER A 480 -5.48 10.94 -23.93
C SER A 480 -5.65 11.12 -25.44
N SER A 481 -6.84 10.92 -26.01
CA SER A 481 -7.06 11.05 -27.45
C SER A 481 -8.27 11.93 -27.76
N ALA A 482 -8.17 12.62 -28.87
CA ALA A 482 -9.17 13.46 -29.45
C ALA A 482 -10.48 12.76 -29.78
N ASN A 483 -10.44 11.46 -29.99
CA ASN A 483 -11.57 10.64 -30.44
C ASN A 483 -12.42 10.10 -29.30
N GLN A 484 -12.20 10.53 -28.06
CA GLN A 484 -13.07 10.12 -26.97
C GLN A 484 -14.29 11.04 -26.92
N GLU A 485 -15.43 10.47 -27.20
CA GLU A 485 -16.71 11.11 -26.97
C GLU A 485 -16.87 11.37 -25.46
N TYR A 486 -16.90 12.65 -25.11
CA TYR A 486 -17.35 13.07 -23.80
C TYR A 486 -18.87 12.91 -23.78
N THR A 487 -19.38 12.15 -22.84
CA THR A 487 -20.81 12.13 -22.62
C THR A 487 -21.19 13.49 -22.05
N PRO A 488 -21.96 14.31 -22.77
CA PRO A 488 -22.31 15.65 -22.32
C PRO A 488 -23.36 15.54 -21.22
N ASN A 489 -22.96 15.22 -19.99
CA ASN A 489 -23.89 15.27 -18.86
C ASN A 489 -24.24 16.72 -18.49
N ILE A 490 -23.45 17.67 -18.93
CA ILE A 490 -23.72 19.08 -18.78
C ILE A 490 -23.22 19.75 -20.07
N ASN A 491 -24.03 19.70 -21.08
CA ASN A 491 -23.80 20.54 -22.25
C ASN A 491 -24.43 21.91 -21.96
N ILE A 492 -23.66 22.78 -21.36
CA ILE A 492 -24.04 24.17 -21.17
C ILE A 492 -23.55 24.89 -22.41
N GLY A 493 -24.23 24.60 -23.50
CA GLY A 493 -23.97 25.27 -24.76
C GLY A 493 -24.51 26.68 -24.70
N ASN A 494 -23.65 27.64 -24.92
CA ASN A 494 -24.08 28.93 -25.43
C ASN A 494 -23.72 28.99 -26.93
N ARG A 495 -24.69 29.29 -27.75
CA ARG A 495 -24.54 29.56 -29.17
C ARG A 495 -24.58 31.06 -29.37
N PRO A 496 -23.46 31.78 -29.16
CA PRO A 496 -23.47 33.21 -29.34
C PRO A 496 -23.73 33.51 -30.82
N GLU A 497 -24.61 34.44 -31.09
CA GLU A 497 -24.74 35.03 -32.39
C GLU A 497 -23.44 35.75 -32.76
N ASN A 498 -22.81 35.33 -33.82
CA ASN A 498 -21.50 35.84 -34.25
C ASN A 498 -21.59 37.02 -35.19
N ASN A 499 -22.66 37.78 -35.15
CA ASN A 499 -22.87 38.91 -36.03
C ASN A 499 -22.05 40.16 -35.65
N PHE A 500 -20.89 39.96 -35.06
CA PHE A 500 -20.08 41.07 -34.58
C PHE A 500 -18.88 41.30 -35.51
N SER A 501 -18.88 42.40 -36.25
CA SER A 501 -17.72 42.84 -37.02
C SER A 501 -16.55 43.29 -36.14
N SER A 502 -16.82 43.64 -34.89
CA SER A 502 -15.85 44.01 -33.87
C SER A 502 -16.05 43.15 -32.62
N PRO A 503 -15.02 42.92 -31.77
CA PRO A 503 -15.12 42.09 -30.61
C PRO A 503 -16.19 42.53 -29.61
N GLN A 504 -17.11 41.65 -29.31
CA GLN A 504 -18.13 41.87 -28.29
C GLN A 504 -17.87 40.92 -27.08
N GLN A 505 -18.04 41.49 -25.89
CA GLN A 505 -17.99 40.72 -24.64
C GLN A 505 -19.28 39.93 -24.51
N GLN A 506 -19.16 38.62 -24.36
CA GLN A 506 -20.24 37.68 -24.10
C GLN A 506 -20.03 37.03 -22.75
N SER A 507 -21.09 36.52 -22.15
CA SER A 507 -21.01 35.67 -20.95
C SER A 507 -22.22 34.75 -20.84
N PHE A 508 -22.02 33.61 -20.20
CA PHE A 508 -23.10 32.74 -19.75
C PHE A 508 -22.78 32.17 -18.36
N GLU A 509 -23.82 31.80 -17.65
CA GLU A 509 -23.74 31.24 -16.31
C GLU A 509 -24.22 29.79 -16.34
N PHE A 510 -23.67 28.98 -15.44
CA PHE A 510 -24.00 27.56 -15.37
C PHE A 510 -23.69 26.98 -13.99
N ASP A 511 -24.33 25.85 -13.69
CA ASP A 511 -24.16 25.12 -12.44
C ASP A 511 -23.37 23.81 -12.68
N ILE A 512 -22.40 23.56 -11.82
CA ILE A 512 -21.76 22.27 -11.65
C ILE A 512 -22.43 21.58 -10.47
N THR A 513 -23.00 20.40 -10.69
CA THR A 513 -23.72 19.63 -9.65
C THR A 513 -22.87 18.56 -9.01
N GLU A 514 -21.85 18.08 -9.71
CA GLU A 514 -20.96 17.03 -9.24
C GLU A 514 -19.50 17.45 -9.36
N GLN A 515 -18.74 17.20 -8.31
CA GLN A 515 -17.30 17.39 -8.40
C GLN A 515 -16.70 16.42 -9.42
N GLY A 516 -15.73 16.90 -10.17
CA GLY A 516 -15.02 16.08 -11.15
C GLY A 516 -14.07 16.86 -12.03
N ASP A 517 -13.49 16.15 -12.98
CA ASP A 517 -12.68 16.73 -14.02
C ASP A 517 -13.57 17.14 -15.19
N TYR A 518 -13.35 18.35 -15.67
CA TYR A 518 -14.11 18.97 -16.75
C TYR A 518 -13.19 19.46 -17.86
N VAL A 519 -13.79 19.74 -19.00
CA VAL A 519 -13.13 20.28 -20.17
C VAL A 519 -13.91 21.52 -20.64
N ILE A 520 -13.24 22.64 -20.85
CA ILE A 520 -13.83 23.75 -21.61
C ILE A 520 -13.63 23.40 -23.07
N ALA A 521 -14.72 23.29 -23.82
CA ALA A 521 -14.70 22.96 -25.23
C ALA A 521 -15.30 24.07 -26.08
N ILE A 522 -14.64 24.37 -27.18
CA ILE A 522 -15.06 25.34 -28.17
C ILE A 522 -15.19 24.58 -29.49
N TYR A 523 -16.40 24.49 -30.04
CA TYR A 523 -16.69 23.81 -31.30
C TYR A 523 -17.17 24.78 -32.36
N SER A 524 -16.84 24.49 -33.61
CA SER A 524 -17.57 25.06 -34.72
C SER A 524 -18.93 24.36 -34.85
N ALA A 525 -20.00 25.06 -34.57
CA ALA A 525 -21.36 24.48 -34.51
C ALA A 525 -22.14 24.61 -35.81
N ALA A 526 -21.64 25.28 -36.82
CA ALA A 526 -22.40 25.61 -38.00
C ALA A 526 -22.61 24.43 -38.94
N SER A 527 -23.79 24.39 -39.51
CA SER A 527 -24.12 23.64 -40.72
C SER A 527 -23.62 24.31 -42.00
N GLU A 528 -23.06 25.49 -41.93
CA GLU A 528 -22.63 26.35 -43.05
C GLU A 528 -21.22 26.87 -42.83
N TRP A 529 -20.65 27.46 -43.86
CA TRP A 529 -19.33 28.10 -43.81
C TRP A 529 -19.30 29.20 -42.76
N SER A 530 -18.37 29.10 -41.84
CA SER A 530 -18.25 30.04 -40.73
C SER A 530 -16.82 30.27 -40.34
N ASP A 531 -16.53 31.46 -39.84
CA ASP A 531 -15.31 31.75 -39.11
C ASP A 531 -15.57 32.69 -37.94
N CYS A 532 -14.80 32.51 -36.89
CA CYS A 532 -14.82 33.41 -35.73
C CYS A 532 -13.46 33.50 -35.05
N ILE A 533 -13.28 34.58 -34.32
CA ILE A 533 -12.12 34.80 -33.45
C ILE A 533 -12.63 34.88 -32.04
N ILE A 534 -12.03 34.09 -31.15
CA ILE A 534 -12.29 34.11 -29.72
C ILE A 534 -11.03 34.58 -29.00
N GLY A 535 -11.22 35.52 -28.09
CA GLY A 535 -10.17 35.98 -27.17
C GLY A 535 -10.71 36.31 -25.79
N GLN A 536 -9.79 36.56 -24.87
CA GLN A 536 -10.13 36.95 -23.49
C GLN A 536 -11.17 36.01 -22.83
N LEU A 537 -11.00 34.70 -22.98
CA LEU A 537 -11.86 33.74 -22.31
C LEU A 537 -11.47 33.65 -20.82
N SER A 538 -12.47 33.68 -19.95
CA SER A 538 -12.28 33.50 -18.50
C SER A 538 -13.42 32.69 -17.89
N LEU A 539 -13.08 31.83 -16.96
CA LEU A 539 -14.02 31.08 -16.13
C LEU A 539 -13.88 31.53 -14.68
N THR A 540 -14.98 31.86 -14.03
CA THR A 540 -15.01 32.31 -12.64
C THR A 540 -16.10 31.59 -11.87
N ALA A 541 -15.81 31.14 -10.65
CA ALA A 541 -16.84 30.65 -9.74
C ALA A 541 -17.56 31.80 -9.06
N ASN A 542 -18.88 31.81 -9.10
CA ASN A 542 -19.73 32.82 -8.44
C ASN A 542 -20.18 32.37 -7.05
N SER A 543 -20.44 31.06 -6.91
CA SER A 543 -20.79 30.42 -5.65
C SER A 543 -20.23 29.00 -5.61
N TYR A 544 -20.20 28.44 -4.44
CA TYR A 544 -19.59 27.16 -4.21
C TYR A 544 -20.40 26.37 -3.16
N VAL A 545 -20.58 25.08 -3.38
CA VAL A 545 -21.22 24.19 -2.42
C VAL A 545 -20.17 23.22 -1.91
N ALA A 546 -19.85 23.32 -0.61
CA ALA A 546 -18.99 22.35 0.05
C ALA A 546 -19.76 21.02 0.17
N THR A 547 -19.51 20.09 -0.72
CA THR A 547 -20.00 18.72 -0.59
C THR A 547 -18.86 17.85 -0.12
N GLY A 548 -19.09 17.04 0.93
CA GLY A 548 -18.14 16.00 1.31
C GLY A 548 -17.90 15.09 0.10
N ILE A 549 -16.66 14.79 -0.17
CA ILE A 549 -16.26 14.00 -1.34
C ILE A 549 -16.83 12.60 -1.26
N LYS A 550 -17.55 12.19 -2.30
CA LYS A 550 -17.66 10.78 -2.67
C LYS A 550 -16.35 10.40 -3.36
N ASP A 551 -15.78 9.28 -2.99
CA ASP A 551 -14.51 8.73 -3.50
C ASP A 551 -14.29 9.07 -4.98
N ILE A 552 -13.22 9.80 -5.29
CA ILE A 552 -12.79 9.97 -6.66
C ILE A 552 -12.23 8.61 -7.08
N ASN A 553 -13.00 7.86 -7.84
CA ASN A 553 -12.50 6.66 -8.50
C ASN A 553 -11.48 7.09 -9.55
N TYR A 554 -10.21 7.12 -9.17
CA TYR A 554 -9.13 7.18 -10.15
C TYR A 554 -9.23 5.92 -11.02
N PRO A 555 -9.15 6.05 -12.35
CA PRO A 555 -9.13 4.88 -13.21
C PRO A 555 -7.97 3.98 -12.78
N GLN A 556 -8.26 2.71 -12.52
CA GLN A 556 -7.26 1.69 -12.27
C GLN A 556 -6.26 1.71 -13.44
N PRO A 557 -4.95 1.54 -13.18
CA PRO A 557 -3.98 1.51 -14.28
C PRO A 557 -4.45 0.47 -15.30
N GLN A 558 -4.50 0.88 -16.57
CA GLN A 558 -4.92 -0.02 -17.64
C GLN A 558 -4.06 -1.28 -17.59
N THR A 559 -4.69 -2.43 -17.43
CA THR A 559 -4.03 -3.72 -17.26
C THR A 559 -3.19 -4.14 -18.46
N ASP A 560 -3.25 -3.40 -19.58
CA ASP A 560 -2.57 -3.73 -20.84
C ASP A 560 -1.39 -2.84 -21.22
N VAL A 561 -0.95 -1.94 -20.34
CA VAL A 561 0.22 -1.10 -20.62
C VAL A 561 1.50 -1.87 -20.29
N LEU A 562 2.44 -1.87 -21.24
CA LEU A 562 3.79 -2.36 -21.04
C LEU A 562 4.67 -1.23 -20.48
N TYR A 563 5.44 -1.50 -19.44
CA TYR A 563 6.31 -0.52 -18.80
C TYR A 563 7.77 -0.92 -18.95
N ASP A 564 8.66 0.03 -19.15
CA ASP A 564 10.11 -0.19 -19.01
C ASP A 564 10.53 -0.25 -17.53
N LEU A 565 11.81 -0.53 -17.28
CA LEU A 565 12.34 -0.63 -15.91
C LEU A 565 12.35 0.71 -15.14
N SER A 566 12.18 1.85 -15.81
CA SER A 566 12.05 3.18 -15.20
C SER A 566 10.59 3.54 -14.89
N GLY A 567 9.63 2.66 -15.24
CA GLY A 567 8.20 2.85 -15.00
C GLY A 567 7.48 3.66 -16.06
N TYR A 568 8.11 3.93 -17.22
CA TYR A 568 7.46 4.58 -18.35
C TYR A 568 6.57 3.58 -19.10
N GLY A 569 5.29 3.94 -19.27
CA GLY A 569 4.33 3.17 -20.08
C GLY A 569 4.63 3.30 -21.57
N ILE A 570 4.79 2.15 -22.24
CA ILE A 570 5.07 2.08 -23.67
C ILE A 570 3.78 1.77 -24.40
N LYS A 571 3.40 2.64 -25.35
CA LYS A 571 2.23 2.41 -26.22
C LYS A 571 2.55 1.31 -27.25
N ASN A 572 1.57 0.45 -27.52
CA ASN A 572 1.70 -0.78 -28.34
C ASN A 572 2.17 -0.61 -29.79
N ASP A 573 2.48 0.58 -30.27
CA ASP A 573 2.72 0.86 -31.69
C ASP A 573 4.20 1.01 -32.09
N TYR A 574 5.11 0.77 -31.16
CA TYR A 574 6.55 0.87 -31.43
C TYR A 574 7.20 -0.52 -31.39
N GLN A 575 8.12 -0.76 -32.33
CA GLN A 575 9.03 -1.89 -32.23
C GLN A 575 9.81 -1.76 -30.93
N LEU A 576 9.54 -2.67 -30.00
CA LEU A 576 10.22 -2.70 -28.71
C LEU A 576 11.70 -3.01 -28.93
N SER A 577 12.57 -2.18 -28.40
CA SER A 577 14.00 -2.46 -28.37
C SER A 577 14.27 -3.65 -27.44
N LYS A 578 15.42 -4.33 -27.63
CA LYS A 578 15.86 -5.40 -26.72
C LYS A 578 15.91 -4.88 -25.30
N GLY A 579 15.25 -5.58 -24.38
CA GLY A 579 15.18 -5.11 -22.98
C GLY A 579 14.23 -5.91 -22.13
N ILE A 580 14.16 -5.54 -20.86
CA ILE A 580 13.21 -6.11 -19.89
C ILE A 580 12.06 -5.12 -19.71
N TYR A 581 10.85 -5.63 -19.81
CA TYR A 581 9.60 -4.86 -19.71
C TYR A 581 8.68 -5.50 -18.67
N ILE A 582 7.77 -4.72 -18.10
CA ILE A 582 6.79 -5.18 -17.12
C ILE A 582 5.39 -4.96 -17.67
N LYS A 583 4.57 -6.02 -17.72
CA LYS A 583 3.15 -5.97 -18.05
C LYS A 583 2.38 -6.79 -17.02
N ASN A 584 1.35 -6.21 -16.39
CA ASN A 584 0.54 -6.87 -15.37
C ASN A 584 1.39 -7.51 -14.24
N GLY A 585 2.46 -6.82 -13.81
CA GLY A 585 3.36 -7.32 -12.77
C GLY A 585 4.30 -8.46 -13.20
N LYS A 586 4.30 -8.88 -14.47
CA LYS A 586 5.18 -9.92 -15.01
C LYS A 586 6.28 -9.31 -15.86
N LYS A 587 7.49 -9.89 -15.75
CA LYS A 587 8.66 -9.49 -16.55
C LYS A 587 8.61 -10.16 -17.93
N TYR A 588 8.84 -9.38 -18.97
CA TYR A 588 8.97 -9.80 -20.35
C TYR A 588 10.37 -9.44 -20.86
N LEU A 589 11.08 -10.39 -21.44
CA LEU A 589 12.37 -10.18 -22.09
C LEU A 589 12.17 -10.12 -23.60
N ILE A 590 12.44 -8.97 -24.20
CA ILE A 590 12.52 -8.79 -25.65
C ILE A 590 13.98 -9.05 -26.06
N LYS A 591 14.21 -10.11 -26.85
CA LYS A 591 15.55 -10.59 -27.29
C LYS A 591 16.02 -9.90 -28.57
#